data_58af086d94455439c492e81f5ddcd329
#
_entry.id   58af086d94455439c492e81f5ddcd329
#
_cell.length_a   1.000
_cell.length_b   1.000
_cell.length_c   1.000
_cell.angle_alpha   90.00
_cell.angle_beta   90.00
_cell.angle_gamma   90.00
#
_symmetry.space_group_name_H-M   'P 1'
#
loop_
_entity.id
_entity.type
_entity.pdbx_description
1 polymer ?
#
loop_
_entity_poly.entity_id
_entity_poly.type
_entity_poly.pdbx_seq_one_letter_code
_entity_poly.pdbx_strand_id
1 'polypeptide(L)'
;MSWLRAILSLVLLNASLCCAQSDTATSIRLQLAWSHQSQFAGVYVAQIRKHFENEGLDVITFPGGSGINPLQELQNGNADVAISWFNNAFEFSKPGQRITNIAQLFSGSALNIICRISSGVYVPKDVQGKRIGVWGVGDQDILYELLDQLSIPRNSVEVVIQRANGEDLIDGNVACATAMSYNEYWKVLHSGIPSSDLVVVDPQKYGATNIEDGLYVMSDRLQDPIFREKMVRLIRALRKGWSEARIAPTLAAQSVQKIAPNLDPAQQLHMLQVVLDLIPKENKQFGLFNLAYFDKSVRRLSAVSKNSDVDPRSLWTHQIWNQVQKEDGRKLPLTEATRFYVTEIVKSTWFKLLIYLSAFTFALSGTLEGMNRNYDLWGRLVLALLSGLGGGTLRDIIIGGERLDFFYVRDVVFPTGILLIVLTASLIGLRYRDFHHTETFKTIKYTDVIGFAGLATLGAMLALAAGMAWFWAPICAALSCAGGGVLRDVLVNQEPHTFKGVIYEEAAVVGGLILTGGLFIANYYESSPVPVVVTVGFTFTFLIGLR
;
A
#
# COMPACT_ATOMS: atom_id res chain seq x y z
N MET A 1 -29.52 -37.33 -2.28
CA MET A 1 -30.15 -36.01 -2.56
C MET A 1 -30.45 -35.17 -1.30
N SER A 2 -30.73 -35.75 -0.15
CA SER A 2 -30.99 -34.98 1.10
C SER A 2 -29.73 -34.27 1.66
N TRP A 3 -28.57 -34.90 1.60
CA TRP A 3 -27.29 -34.35 2.06
C TRP A 3 -26.79 -33.14 1.26
N LEU A 4 -26.99 -33.14 -0.07
CA LEU A 4 -26.62 -32.00 -0.91
C LEU A 4 -27.48 -30.76 -0.63
N ARG A 5 -28.76 -30.97 -0.31
CA ARG A 5 -29.65 -29.88 0.10
C ARG A 5 -29.25 -29.30 1.47
N ALA A 6 -28.80 -30.15 2.40
CA ALA A 6 -28.33 -29.71 3.70
C ALA A 6 -27.02 -28.90 3.59
N ILE A 7 -26.08 -29.33 2.75
CA ILE A 7 -24.82 -28.60 2.51
C ILE A 7 -25.10 -27.28 1.78
N LEU A 8 -25.96 -27.27 0.76
CA LEU A 8 -26.33 -26.05 0.06
C LEU A 8 -27.07 -25.06 1.00
N SER A 9 -27.94 -25.57 1.86
CA SER A 9 -28.62 -24.74 2.88
C SER A 9 -27.65 -24.19 3.92
N LEU A 10 -26.63 -24.95 4.34
CA LEU A 10 -25.61 -24.47 5.26
C LEU A 10 -24.71 -23.42 4.62
N VAL A 11 -24.36 -23.59 3.35
CA VAL A 11 -23.56 -22.61 2.58
C VAL A 11 -24.37 -21.34 2.33
N LEU A 12 -25.65 -21.45 2.00
CA LEU A 12 -26.54 -20.31 1.81
C LEU A 12 -26.87 -19.60 3.14
N LEU A 13 -26.99 -20.34 4.27
CA LEU A 13 -27.21 -19.74 5.57
C LEU A 13 -25.97 -18.98 6.08
N ASN A 14 -24.77 -19.52 5.85
CA ASN A 14 -23.52 -18.81 6.16
C ASN A 14 -23.27 -17.62 5.23
N ALA A 15 -23.64 -17.72 3.96
CA ALA A 15 -23.58 -16.57 3.04
C ALA A 15 -24.59 -15.46 3.45
N SER A 16 -25.76 -15.82 3.94
CA SER A 16 -26.75 -14.84 4.42
C SER A 16 -26.35 -14.17 5.74
N LEU A 17 -25.65 -14.88 6.63
CA LEU A 17 -25.10 -14.31 7.86
C LEU A 17 -23.88 -13.41 7.61
N CYS A 18 -23.07 -13.68 6.56
CA CYS A 18 -21.99 -12.79 6.14
C CYS A 18 -22.48 -11.52 5.40
N CYS A 19 -23.65 -11.58 4.75
CA CYS A 19 -24.22 -10.41 4.05
C CYS A 19 -24.92 -9.40 4.98
N ALA A 20 -25.07 -9.70 6.28
CA ALA A 20 -25.78 -8.82 7.23
C ALA A 20 -24.90 -7.79 7.93
N GLN A 21 -23.59 -7.77 7.70
CA GLN A 21 -22.72 -6.67 8.10
C GLN A 21 -22.27 -5.91 6.85
N SER A 22 -23.10 -4.99 6.38
CA SER A 22 -22.63 -3.85 5.62
C SER A 22 -21.83 -2.97 6.58
N ASP A 23 -20.54 -3.28 6.79
CA ASP A 23 -19.59 -2.32 7.33
C ASP A 23 -19.57 -1.15 6.35
N THR A 24 -20.35 -0.12 6.66
CA THR A 24 -20.19 1.18 6.03
C THR A 24 -18.75 1.58 6.24
N ALA A 25 -18.01 1.74 5.15
CA ALA A 25 -16.64 2.22 5.18
C ALA A 25 -16.57 3.41 6.14
N THR A 26 -15.70 3.31 7.14
CA THR A 26 -15.68 4.30 8.20
C THR A 26 -14.84 5.46 7.74
N SER A 27 -15.48 6.58 7.45
CA SER A 27 -14.79 7.80 6.97
C SER A 27 -13.81 8.33 8.02
N ILE A 28 -12.60 8.69 7.56
CA ILE A 28 -11.55 9.38 8.32
C ILE A 28 -11.09 10.58 7.52
N ARG A 29 -11.11 11.74 8.15
CA ARG A 29 -10.60 12.98 7.61
C ARG A 29 -9.15 13.17 8.06
N LEU A 30 -8.21 13.08 7.10
CA LEU A 30 -6.78 13.23 7.34
C LEU A 30 -6.30 14.60 6.83
N GLN A 31 -5.93 15.49 7.75
CA GLN A 31 -5.33 16.77 7.44
C GLN A 31 -3.81 16.63 7.26
N LEU A 32 -3.31 17.03 6.11
CA LEU A 32 -1.87 17.03 5.82
C LEU A 32 -1.19 18.26 6.43
N ALA A 33 0.10 18.15 6.73
CA ALA A 33 0.90 19.25 7.25
C ALA A 33 1.13 20.36 6.20
N TRP A 34 1.15 20.01 4.92
CA TRP A 34 1.42 20.93 3.80
C TRP A 34 0.57 20.59 2.58
N SER A 35 0.75 21.34 1.49
CA SER A 35 0.09 21.07 0.21
C SER A 35 0.42 19.66 -0.32
N HIS A 36 -0.39 19.19 -1.26
CA HIS A 36 -0.15 17.91 -1.91
C HIS A 36 1.24 17.86 -2.53
N GLN A 37 2.07 16.90 -2.10
CA GLN A 37 3.42 16.69 -2.60
C GLN A 37 3.95 15.31 -2.15
N SER A 38 5.11 14.90 -2.66
CA SER A 38 5.70 13.58 -2.38
C SER A 38 6.14 13.36 -0.92
N GLN A 39 6.14 14.40 -0.09
CA GLN A 39 6.23 14.27 1.37
C GLN A 39 5.18 13.31 1.94
N PHE A 40 4.02 13.22 1.28
CA PHE A 40 2.89 12.38 1.69
C PHE A 40 2.68 11.19 0.75
N ALA A 41 3.69 10.79 -0.01
CA ALA A 41 3.55 9.76 -1.04
C ALA A 41 2.96 8.44 -0.51
N GLY A 42 3.33 8.01 0.71
CA GLY A 42 2.78 6.81 1.33
C GLY A 42 1.27 6.89 1.57
N VAL A 43 0.73 8.09 1.84
CA VAL A 43 -0.72 8.31 1.96
C VAL A 43 -1.40 8.10 0.62
N TYR A 44 -0.87 8.69 -0.46
CA TYR A 44 -1.45 8.56 -1.81
C TYR A 44 -1.31 7.16 -2.39
N VAL A 45 -0.19 6.49 -2.13
CA VAL A 45 -0.03 5.08 -2.48
C VAL A 45 -1.08 4.24 -1.74
N ALA A 46 -1.27 4.45 -0.43
CA ALA A 46 -2.29 3.73 0.33
C ALA A 46 -3.70 3.97 -0.23
N GLN A 47 -4.01 5.18 -0.67
CA GLN A 47 -5.30 5.53 -1.28
C GLN A 47 -5.47 4.88 -2.66
N ILE A 48 -4.53 5.08 -3.59
CA ILE A 48 -4.63 4.58 -4.97
C ILE A 48 -4.56 3.05 -5.03
N ARG A 49 -3.77 2.45 -4.14
CA ARG A 49 -3.62 0.99 -4.02
C ARG A 49 -4.71 0.34 -3.17
N LYS A 50 -5.68 1.13 -2.68
CA LYS A 50 -6.82 0.69 -1.89
C LYS A 50 -6.47 0.06 -0.54
N HIS A 51 -5.30 0.41 0.04
CA HIS A 51 -4.94 -0.12 1.36
C HIS A 51 -5.88 0.36 2.45
N PHE A 52 -6.39 1.59 2.35
CA PHE A 52 -7.42 2.08 3.27
C PHE A 52 -8.73 1.31 3.12
N GLU A 53 -9.22 1.13 1.89
CA GLU A 53 -10.43 0.35 1.62
C GLU A 53 -10.30 -1.11 2.11
N ASN A 54 -9.13 -1.73 1.95
CA ASN A 54 -8.85 -3.09 2.40
C ASN A 54 -8.85 -3.23 3.93
N GLU A 55 -8.63 -2.13 4.64
CA GLU A 55 -8.76 -2.04 6.10
C GLU A 55 -10.16 -1.54 6.52
N GLY A 56 -11.14 -1.48 5.61
CA GLY A 56 -12.50 -1.00 5.87
C GLY A 56 -12.60 0.51 6.15
N LEU A 57 -11.63 1.31 5.68
CA LEU A 57 -11.57 2.75 5.88
C LEU A 57 -11.82 3.49 4.57
N ASP A 58 -12.57 4.59 4.65
CA ASP A 58 -12.67 5.63 3.64
C ASP A 58 -11.91 6.87 4.13
N VAL A 59 -10.69 7.08 3.59
CA VAL A 59 -9.80 8.17 4.02
C VAL A 59 -9.85 9.31 3.05
N ILE A 60 -10.31 10.47 3.53
CA ILE A 60 -10.36 11.73 2.79
C ILE A 60 -9.18 12.59 3.25
N THR A 61 -8.29 12.96 2.32
CA THR A 61 -7.12 13.78 2.62
C THR A 61 -7.38 15.25 2.29
N PHE A 62 -7.07 16.13 3.24
CA PHE A 62 -7.15 17.59 3.08
C PHE A 62 -5.73 18.16 3.01
N PRO A 63 -5.43 18.99 2.00
CA PRO A 63 -4.13 19.65 1.93
C PRO A 63 -3.99 20.69 3.04
N GLY A 64 -2.77 20.81 3.55
CA GLY A 64 -2.33 21.95 4.33
C GLY A 64 -1.77 23.06 3.42
N GLY A 65 -0.98 23.95 4.01
CA GLY A 65 -0.31 25.04 3.30
C GLY A 65 -0.18 26.30 4.14
N SER A 66 0.30 27.37 3.53
CA SER A 66 0.42 28.65 4.20
C SER A 66 -0.94 29.13 4.70
N GLY A 67 -1.04 29.42 6.00
CA GLY A 67 -2.28 29.87 6.64
C GLY A 67 -3.21 28.77 7.13
N ILE A 68 -2.93 27.48 6.87
CA ILE A 68 -3.68 26.35 7.42
C ILE A 68 -2.87 25.70 8.54
N ASN A 69 -3.41 25.74 9.77
CA ASN A 69 -2.81 25.02 10.88
C ASN A 69 -3.51 23.65 11.04
N PRO A 70 -2.81 22.52 10.78
CA PRO A 70 -3.41 21.19 10.84
C PRO A 70 -3.99 20.84 12.22
N LEU A 71 -3.39 21.33 13.29
CA LEU A 71 -3.83 21.09 14.65
C LEU A 71 -5.07 21.92 15.01
N GLN A 72 -5.23 23.09 14.40
CA GLN A 72 -6.46 23.87 14.52
C GLN A 72 -7.63 23.17 13.82
N GLU A 73 -7.39 22.59 12.65
CA GLU A 73 -8.41 21.81 11.93
C GLU A 73 -8.84 20.58 12.73
N LEU A 74 -7.89 19.92 13.41
CA LEU A 74 -8.17 18.83 14.33
C LEU A 74 -9.02 19.30 15.53
N GLN A 75 -8.66 20.43 16.16
CA GLN A 75 -9.38 20.99 17.31
C GLN A 75 -10.79 21.46 16.94
N ASN A 76 -10.95 22.04 15.76
CA ASN A 76 -12.25 22.49 15.25
C ASN A 76 -13.17 21.31 14.87
N GLY A 77 -12.67 20.08 14.86
CA GLY A 77 -13.41 18.90 14.44
C GLY A 77 -13.57 18.78 12.91
N ASN A 78 -12.79 19.55 12.14
CA ASN A 78 -12.75 19.46 10.68
C ASN A 78 -11.92 18.27 10.19
N ALA A 79 -10.98 17.79 11.03
CA ALA A 79 -10.17 16.60 10.81
C ALA A 79 -10.30 15.61 11.97
N ASP A 80 -10.11 14.33 11.70
CA ASP A 80 -10.04 13.26 12.70
C ASP A 80 -8.61 12.92 13.07
N VAL A 81 -7.68 13.11 12.11
CA VAL A 81 -6.24 12.91 12.24
C VAL A 81 -5.53 14.04 11.50
N ALA A 82 -4.43 14.53 12.07
CA ALA A 82 -3.58 15.52 11.41
C ALA A 82 -2.12 15.05 11.37
N ILE A 83 -1.42 15.39 10.28
CA ILE A 83 0.04 15.31 10.24
C ILE A 83 0.58 16.66 10.69
N SER A 84 1.50 16.64 11.67
CA SER A 84 2.13 17.85 12.19
C SER A 84 3.47 17.54 12.84
N TRP A 85 4.15 18.59 13.30
CA TRP A 85 5.40 18.50 14.05
C TRP A 85 5.14 18.51 15.56
N PHE A 86 6.02 17.86 16.32
CA PHE A 86 5.85 17.76 17.77
C PHE A 86 5.90 19.13 18.46
N ASN A 87 6.80 20.01 18.03
CA ASN A 87 6.88 21.36 18.57
C ASN A 87 5.56 22.13 18.43
N ASN A 88 4.93 22.04 17.24
CA ASN A 88 3.63 22.66 17.02
C ASN A 88 2.55 22.05 17.92
N ALA A 89 2.56 20.72 18.08
CA ALA A 89 1.61 20.04 18.97
C ALA A 89 1.80 20.44 20.42
N PHE A 90 3.04 20.63 20.87
CA PHE A 90 3.36 21.07 22.20
C PHE A 90 2.86 22.50 22.45
N GLU A 91 3.21 23.47 21.58
CA GLU A 91 2.76 24.85 21.69
C GLU A 91 1.25 25.03 21.58
N PHE A 92 0.61 24.16 20.78
CA PHE A 92 -0.83 24.22 20.55
C PHE A 92 -1.67 23.58 21.67
N SER A 93 -1.08 22.65 22.42
CA SER A 93 -1.77 21.93 23.50
C SER A 93 -2.02 22.82 24.72
N LYS A 94 -3.19 22.65 25.35
CA LYS A 94 -3.58 23.36 26.58
C LYS A 94 -4.07 22.34 27.61
N PRO A 95 -4.06 22.68 28.91
CA PRO A 95 -4.71 21.86 29.91
C PRO A 95 -6.18 21.59 29.53
N GLY A 96 -6.56 20.31 29.48
CA GLY A 96 -7.93 19.89 29.08
C GLY A 96 -8.19 19.75 27.59
N GLN A 97 -7.33 20.28 26.70
CA GLN A 97 -7.42 20.13 25.25
C GLN A 97 -6.11 19.60 24.71
N ARG A 98 -5.85 18.33 24.94
CA ARG A 98 -4.57 17.72 24.57
C ARG A 98 -4.64 17.07 23.19
N ILE A 99 -3.54 17.16 22.46
CA ILE A 99 -3.31 16.52 21.19
C ILE A 99 -2.26 15.43 21.42
N THR A 100 -2.49 14.23 20.92
CA THR A 100 -1.61 13.07 21.15
C THR A 100 -1.05 12.56 19.83
N ASN A 101 0.29 12.42 19.75
CA ASN A 101 0.95 11.68 18.70
C ASN A 101 0.67 10.18 18.87
N ILE A 102 0.08 9.55 17.88
CA ILE A 102 -0.26 8.11 17.86
C ILE A 102 0.69 7.28 17.01
N ALA A 103 1.43 7.92 16.10
CA ALA A 103 2.45 7.30 15.27
C ALA A 103 3.41 8.34 14.70
N GLN A 104 4.70 8.09 14.82
CA GLN A 104 5.73 8.93 14.26
C GLN A 104 6.11 8.44 12.85
N LEU A 105 5.98 9.31 11.85
CA LEU A 105 6.28 8.95 10.46
C LEU A 105 7.75 9.14 10.14
N PHE A 106 8.31 10.31 10.45
CA PHE A 106 9.72 10.63 10.21
C PHE A 106 10.59 10.27 11.42
N SER A 107 11.67 9.55 11.16
CA SER A 107 12.65 9.15 12.19
C SER A 107 13.76 10.19 12.43
N GLY A 108 13.78 11.26 11.66
CA GLY A 108 14.74 12.36 11.73
C GLY A 108 14.14 13.66 11.23
N SER A 109 14.95 14.73 11.21
CA SER A 109 14.57 16.04 10.69
C SER A 109 15.21 16.29 9.32
N ALA A 110 14.45 16.89 8.42
CA ALA A 110 14.93 17.38 7.11
C ALA A 110 15.16 18.90 7.10
N LEU A 111 14.91 19.56 8.22
CA LEU A 111 15.06 21.01 8.33
C LEU A 111 16.52 21.43 8.29
N ASN A 112 16.85 22.34 7.38
CA ASN A 112 18.12 23.01 7.27
C ASN A 112 17.94 24.52 7.37
N ILE A 113 19.01 25.24 7.66
CA ILE A 113 19.10 26.68 7.47
C ILE A 113 20.08 26.91 6.33
N ILE A 114 19.61 27.52 5.24
CA ILE A 114 20.38 27.78 4.04
C ILE A 114 20.70 29.26 3.98
N CYS A 115 21.97 29.60 3.83
CA CYS A 115 22.45 30.97 3.77
C CYS A 115 23.16 31.24 2.45
N ARG A 116 23.09 32.47 1.95
CA ARG A 116 23.85 32.91 0.79
C ARG A 116 25.22 33.45 1.19
N ILE A 117 26.27 32.98 0.54
CA ILE A 117 27.64 33.51 0.72
C ILE A 117 27.68 35.00 0.35
N SER A 118 26.91 35.42 -0.68
CA SER A 118 26.79 36.82 -1.07
C SER A 118 26.22 37.74 0.01
N SER A 119 25.54 37.17 1.03
CA SER A 119 25.07 37.91 2.21
C SER A 119 26.13 37.99 3.32
N GLY A 120 27.36 37.54 3.06
CA GLY A 120 28.46 37.55 4.02
C GLY A 120 28.35 36.48 5.10
N VAL A 121 27.70 35.35 4.81
CA VAL A 121 27.59 34.19 5.68
C VAL A 121 28.42 33.05 5.08
N TYR A 122 29.55 32.75 5.70
CA TYR A 122 30.49 31.69 5.27
C TYR A 122 30.46 30.51 6.26
N VAL A 123 30.17 30.77 7.50
CA VAL A 123 30.03 29.79 8.57
C VAL A 123 28.78 30.11 9.43
N PRO A 124 28.22 29.16 10.18
CA PRO A 124 26.98 29.37 10.93
C PRO A 124 27.03 30.56 11.93
N LYS A 125 28.20 30.93 12.39
CA LYS A 125 28.37 32.09 13.33
C LYS A 125 28.19 33.45 12.66
N ASP A 126 28.30 33.53 11.34
CA ASP A 126 28.20 34.78 10.60
C ASP A 126 26.74 35.25 10.47
N VAL A 127 25.76 34.49 10.99
CA VAL A 127 24.35 34.87 10.98
C VAL A 127 24.02 36.04 11.90
N GLN A 128 24.94 36.43 12.79
CA GLN A 128 24.79 37.58 13.65
C GLN A 128 24.60 38.88 12.86
N GLY A 129 23.57 39.64 13.20
CA GLY A 129 23.21 40.87 12.47
C GLY A 129 22.47 40.65 11.16
N LYS A 130 22.09 39.39 10.82
CA LYS A 130 21.42 39.06 9.55
C LYS A 130 19.92 38.88 9.74
N ARG A 131 19.21 39.03 8.60
CA ARG A 131 17.79 38.65 8.48
C ARG A 131 17.69 37.18 8.13
N ILE A 132 16.87 36.45 8.90
CA ILE A 132 16.67 35.02 8.73
C ILE A 132 15.18 34.76 8.56
N GLY A 133 14.82 34.10 7.45
CA GLY A 133 13.46 33.70 7.16
C GLY A 133 13.08 32.40 7.87
N VAL A 134 11.88 32.37 8.44
CA VAL A 134 11.25 31.19 9.06
C VAL A 134 9.79 31.10 8.61
N TRP A 135 9.14 29.91 8.66
CA TRP A 135 7.71 29.80 8.34
C TRP A 135 6.81 30.13 9.54
N GLY A 136 7.27 29.94 10.76
CA GLY A 136 6.52 30.20 11.97
C GLY A 136 7.14 29.68 13.24
N VAL A 137 6.32 29.32 14.22
CA VAL A 137 6.77 28.95 15.56
C VAL A 137 7.67 27.71 15.56
N GLY A 138 7.29 26.65 14.83
CA GLY A 138 7.98 25.37 14.94
C GLY A 138 9.43 25.38 14.46
N ASP A 139 9.71 26.02 13.34
CA ASP A 139 11.06 26.16 12.78
C ASP A 139 11.84 27.35 13.39
N GLN A 140 11.14 28.38 13.85
CA GLN A 140 11.73 29.46 14.62
C GLN A 140 12.38 28.94 15.93
N ASP A 141 11.76 27.99 16.59
CA ASP A 141 12.30 27.39 17.81
C ASP A 141 13.62 26.67 17.54
N ILE A 142 13.70 25.96 16.40
CA ILE A 142 14.94 25.28 15.96
C ILE A 142 16.05 26.29 15.65
N LEU A 143 15.70 27.41 15.00
CA LEU A 143 16.65 28.50 14.80
C LEU A 143 17.17 29.04 16.12
N TYR A 144 16.29 29.33 17.07
CA TYR A 144 16.72 29.84 18.39
C TYR A 144 17.56 28.83 19.15
N GLU A 145 17.24 27.56 19.09
CA GLU A 145 18.05 26.50 19.68
C GLU A 145 19.44 26.43 19.03
N LEU A 146 19.55 26.57 17.72
CA LEU A 146 20.82 26.63 17.01
C LEU A 146 21.64 27.85 17.46
N LEU A 147 21.03 29.02 17.56
CA LEU A 147 21.69 30.23 18.00
C LEU A 147 22.27 30.06 19.42
N ASP A 148 21.50 29.46 20.33
CA ASP A 148 21.95 29.16 21.69
C ASP A 148 23.15 28.20 21.70
N GLN A 149 23.13 27.15 20.88
CA GLN A 149 24.25 26.22 20.76
C GLN A 149 25.52 26.88 20.20
N LEU A 150 25.36 27.86 19.33
CA LEU A 150 26.46 28.64 18.76
C LEU A 150 26.90 29.80 19.64
N SER A 151 26.22 29.99 20.79
CA SER A 151 26.43 31.14 21.73
C SER A 151 26.19 32.50 21.05
N ILE A 152 25.17 32.57 20.15
CA ILE A 152 24.74 33.77 19.45
C ILE A 152 23.49 34.33 20.16
N PRO A 153 23.50 35.60 20.63
CA PRO A 153 22.31 36.19 21.23
C PRO A 153 21.14 36.21 20.26
N ARG A 154 19.96 35.72 20.65
CA ARG A 154 18.76 35.63 19.77
C ARG A 154 18.35 37.02 19.24
N ASN A 155 18.51 38.06 20.01
CA ASN A 155 18.21 39.46 19.62
C ASN A 155 19.25 40.04 18.65
N SER A 156 20.34 39.34 18.36
CA SER A 156 21.32 39.76 17.37
C SER A 156 20.97 39.37 15.93
N VAL A 157 19.87 38.66 15.72
CA VAL A 157 19.34 38.30 14.40
C VAL A 157 17.94 38.86 14.21
N GLU A 158 17.59 39.26 13.00
CA GLU A 158 16.22 39.67 12.63
C GLU A 158 15.48 38.48 12.06
N VAL A 159 14.51 37.92 12.78
CA VAL A 159 13.68 36.80 12.32
C VAL A 159 12.44 37.35 11.62
N VAL A 160 12.20 36.90 10.40
CA VAL A 160 11.06 37.33 9.57
C VAL A 160 10.29 36.12 9.05
N ILE A 161 8.96 36.30 8.86
CA ILE A 161 8.16 35.26 8.20
C ILE A 161 8.48 35.28 6.71
N GLN A 162 8.94 34.12 6.22
CA GLN A 162 9.33 33.96 4.83
C GLN A 162 8.18 33.49 3.94
N ARG A 163 8.27 33.82 2.65
CA ARG A 163 7.41 33.26 1.61
C ARG A 163 7.73 31.77 1.41
N ALA A 164 6.78 31.05 0.83
CA ALA A 164 6.95 29.65 0.45
C ALA A 164 8.10 29.49 -0.58
N ASN A 165 8.58 28.25 -0.72
CA ASN A 165 9.50 27.85 -1.78
C ASN A 165 10.92 28.47 -1.75
N GLY A 166 11.34 29.09 -0.64
CA GLY A 166 12.65 29.72 -0.53
C GLY A 166 12.81 31.03 -1.31
N GLU A 167 11.70 31.63 -1.76
CA GLU A 167 11.69 32.83 -2.61
C GLU A 167 12.43 34.01 -1.97
N ASP A 168 12.29 34.23 -0.67
CA ASP A 168 12.97 35.35 -0.01
C ASP A 168 14.48 35.19 0.02
N LEU A 169 14.98 33.93 0.08
CA LEU A 169 16.41 33.66 -0.05
C LEU A 169 16.87 33.86 -1.51
N ILE A 170 16.07 33.39 -2.48
CA ILE A 170 16.36 33.54 -3.91
C ILE A 170 16.43 35.01 -4.30
N ASP A 171 15.48 35.82 -3.86
CA ASP A 171 15.39 37.24 -4.14
C ASP A 171 16.42 38.08 -3.34
N GLY A 172 17.09 37.50 -2.34
CA GLY A 172 18.04 38.18 -1.48
C GLY A 172 17.40 39.07 -0.40
N ASN A 173 16.10 38.87 -0.11
CA ASN A 173 15.38 39.59 0.95
C ASN A 173 15.81 39.16 2.37
N VAL A 174 16.35 37.94 2.46
CA VAL A 174 16.94 37.36 3.69
C VAL A 174 18.33 36.81 3.40
N ALA A 175 19.20 36.87 4.39
CA ALA A 175 20.55 36.28 4.30
C ALA A 175 20.52 34.77 4.42
N CYS A 176 19.63 34.26 5.27
CA CYS A 176 19.38 32.83 5.48
C CYS A 176 17.88 32.56 5.51
N ALA A 177 17.52 31.33 5.23
CA ALA A 177 16.14 30.84 5.28
C ALA A 177 16.10 29.42 5.85
N THR A 178 15.08 29.09 6.63
CA THR A 178 14.75 27.69 6.90
C THR A 178 14.25 27.02 5.64
N ALA A 179 14.67 25.78 5.41
CA ALA A 179 14.36 25.03 4.19
C ALA A 179 14.39 23.53 4.45
N MET A 180 13.36 22.84 3.96
CA MET A 180 13.38 21.38 3.95
C MET A 180 14.34 20.88 2.87
N SER A 181 15.20 19.93 3.21
CA SER A 181 16.16 19.34 2.27
C SER A 181 15.50 18.72 1.04
N TYR A 182 14.29 18.25 1.17
CA TYR A 182 13.52 17.62 0.10
C TYR A 182 12.70 18.61 -0.76
N ASN A 183 12.49 19.86 -0.34
CA ASN A 183 11.62 20.82 -1.04
C ASN A 183 12.32 22.14 -1.35
N GLU A 184 12.41 23.09 -0.39
CA GLU A 184 12.91 24.45 -0.63
C GLU A 184 14.37 24.44 -1.07
N TYR A 185 15.21 23.57 -0.48
CA TYR A 185 16.60 23.46 -0.87
C TYR A 185 16.75 23.05 -2.35
N TRP A 186 15.94 22.10 -2.82
CA TRP A 186 15.92 21.72 -4.23
C TRP A 186 15.56 22.91 -5.12
N LYS A 187 14.55 23.71 -4.74
CA LYS A 187 14.12 24.88 -5.49
C LYS A 187 15.19 25.96 -5.54
N VAL A 188 15.88 26.22 -4.42
CA VAL A 188 17.00 27.16 -4.37
C VAL A 188 18.11 26.72 -5.32
N LEU A 189 18.48 25.44 -5.35
CA LEU A 189 19.48 24.90 -6.26
C LEU A 189 19.08 25.04 -7.75
N HIS A 190 17.76 24.98 -8.06
CA HIS A 190 17.25 25.07 -9.43
C HIS A 190 16.84 26.51 -9.81
N SER A 191 17.02 27.48 -8.92
CA SER A 191 16.78 28.90 -9.23
C SER A 191 17.94 29.58 -9.99
N GLY A 192 19.02 28.84 -10.25
CA GLY A 192 20.24 29.36 -10.87
C GLY A 192 21.31 29.81 -9.86
N ILE A 193 21.08 29.65 -8.56
CA ILE A 193 22.11 29.88 -7.53
C ILE A 193 23.01 28.65 -7.44
N PRO A 194 24.32 28.76 -7.72
CA PRO A 194 25.24 27.65 -7.59
C PRO A 194 25.31 27.14 -6.14
N SER A 195 25.45 25.82 -5.98
CA SER A 195 25.63 25.24 -4.64
C SER A 195 26.85 25.77 -3.90
N SER A 196 27.89 26.20 -4.65
CA SER A 196 29.09 26.88 -4.10
C SER A 196 28.79 28.21 -3.42
N ASP A 197 27.66 28.85 -3.75
CA ASP A 197 27.25 30.14 -3.19
C ASP A 197 26.31 30.00 -2.00
N LEU A 198 26.08 28.76 -1.56
CA LEU A 198 25.22 28.41 -0.45
C LEU A 198 26.01 27.80 0.72
N VAL A 199 25.66 28.21 1.94
CA VAL A 199 26.06 27.54 3.17
C VAL A 199 24.82 26.82 3.71
N VAL A 200 24.91 25.49 3.80
CA VAL A 200 23.83 24.65 4.35
C VAL A 200 24.19 24.26 5.78
N VAL A 201 23.42 24.74 6.72
CA VAL A 201 23.56 24.43 8.14
C VAL A 201 22.52 23.40 8.51
N ASP A 202 22.98 22.21 8.90
CA ASP A 202 22.14 21.17 9.48
C ASP A 202 22.07 21.40 11.01
N PRO A 203 20.94 21.84 11.58
CA PRO A 203 20.81 22.12 12.99
C PRO A 203 21.07 20.90 13.89
N GLN A 204 20.78 19.69 13.39
CA GLN A 204 20.99 18.44 14.14
C GLN A 204 22.46 18.21 14.50
N LYS A 205 23.40 18.65 13.65
CA LYS A 205 24.85 18.56 13.92
C LYS A 205 25.28 19.42 15.14
N TYR A 206 24.50 20.45 15.43
CA TYR A 206 24.69 21.33 16.59
C TYR A 206 23.78 20.95 17.76
N GLY A 207 22.98 19.88 17.53
CA GLY A 207 22.10 19.34 18.52
C GLY A 207 20.72 19.98 18.59
N ALA A 208 20.41 20.97 17.78
CA ALA A 208 19.07 21.49 17.59
C ALA A 208 18.28 20.53 16.66
N THR A 209 17.15 20.02 17.13
CA THR A 209 16.43 18.97 16.38
C THR A 209 14.94 19.08 16.57
N ASN A 210 14.19 18.74 15.52
CA ASN A 210 12.74 18.74 15.50
C ASN A 210 12.21 17.31 15.28
N ILE A 211 11.06 17.02 15.86
CA ILE A 211 10.31 15.79 15.61
C ILE A 211 9.24 16.13 14.59
N GLU A 212 9.57 15.84 13.33
CA GLU A 212 8.74 16.18 12.16
C GLU A 212 7.72 15.07 11.86
N ASP A 213 6.68 15.42 11.15
CA ASP A 213 5.66 14.56 10.59
C ASP A 213 5.25 13.34 11.43
N GLY A 214 4.48 13.61 12.47
CA GLY A 214 3.76 12.61 13.25
C GLY A 214 2.27 12.65 12.96
N LEU A 215 1.56 11.56 13.27
CA LEU A 215 0.10 11.49 13.25
C LEU A 215 -0.46 11.91 14.60
N TYR A 216 -1.31 12.91 14.60
CA TYR A 216 -1.90 13.50 15.80
C TYR A 216 -3.41 13.37 15.81
N VAL A 217 -3.97 13.11 16.98
CA VAL A 217 -5.41 13.07 17.25
C VAL A 217 -5.74 13.84 18.52
N MET A 218 -7.00 14.22 18.69
CA MET A 218 -7.48 14.71 19.98
C MET A 218 -7.40 13.58 21.02
N SER A 219 -6.80 13.84 22.19
CA SER A 219 -6.51 12.83 23.21
C SER A 219 -7.77 12.15 23.79
N ASP A 220 -8.87 12.89 23.90
CA ASP A 220 -10.15 12.41 24.36
C ASP A 220 -10.76 11.35 23.42
N ARG A 221 -10.54 11.48 22.12
CA ARG A 221 -10.99 10.50 21.11
C ARG A 221 -10.38 9.11 21.33
N LEU A 222 -9.21 9.04 21.94
CA LEU A 222 -8.56 7.75 22.26
C LEU A 222 -9.26 6.97 23.38
N GLN A 223 -10.23 7.56 24.07
CA GLN A 223 -11.09 6.81 25.03
C GLN A 223 -12.10 5.93 24.31
N ASP A 224 -12.51 6.28 23.09
CA ASP A 224 -13.39 5.48 22.26
C ASP A 224 -12.65 4.26 21.66
N PRO A 225 -13.05 3.01 22.01
CA PRO A 225 -12.43 1.81 21.45
C PRO A 225 -12.58 1.71 19.94
N ILE A 226 -13.70 2.19 19.38
CA ILE A 226 -13.98 2.16 17.96
C ILE A 226 -13.02 3.09 17.23
N PHE A 227 -12.79 4.30 17.77
CA PHE A 227 -11.84 5.23 17.19
C PHE A 227 -10.41 4.69 17.26
N ARG A 228 -10.01 4.07 18.38
CA ARG A 228 -8.69 3.42 18.50
C ARG A 228 -8.47 2.35 17.43
N GLU A 229 -9.47 1.50 17.21
CA GLU A 229 -9.41 0.45 16.19
C GLU A 229 -9.27 1.05 14.78
N LYS A 230 -9.98 2.15 14.47
CA LYS A 230 -9.79 2.89 13.22
C LYS A 230 -8.34 3.37 13.06
N MET A 231 -7.72 3.88 14.13
CA MET A 231 -6.33 4.36 14.09
C MET A 231 -5.35 3.21 13.87
N VAL A 232 -5.58 2.04 14.45
CA VAL A 232 -4.77 0.83 14.18
C VAL A 232 -4.83 0.47 12.69
N ARG A 233 -6.03 0.42 12.11
CA ARG A 233 -6.24 0.12 10.68
C ARG A 233 -5.61 1.18 9.78
N LEU A 234 -5.73 2.46 10.14
CA LEU A 234 -5.10 3.58 9.42
C LEU A 234 -3.57 3.43 9.38
N ILE A 235 -2.93 3.14 10.51
CA ILE A 235 -1.47 2.97 10.58
C ILE A 235 -1.01 1.75 9.78
N ARG A 236 -1.76 0.63 9.80
CA ARG A 236 -1.45 -0.53 8.96
C ARG A 236 -1.49 -0.21 7.46
N ALA A 237 -2.53 0.51 7.03
CA ALA A 237 -2.65 0.93 5.64
C ALA A 237 -1.54 1.90 5.21
N LEU A 238 -1.22 2.89 6.05
CA LEU A 238 -0.13 3.84 5.81
C LEU A 238 1.22 3.15 5.72
N ARG A 239 1.50 2.19 6.61
CA ARG A 239 2.73 1.41 6.58
C ARG A 239 2.88 0.65 5.25
N LYS A 240 1.81 0.02 4.75
CA LYS A 240 1.81 -0.63 3.42
C LYS A 240 2.08 0.38 2.31
N GLY A 241 1.43 1.55 2.37
CA GLY A 241 1.64 2.62 1.40
C GLY A 241 3.10 3.11 1.35
N TRP A 242 3.73 3.32 2.49
CA TRP A 242 5.14 3.72 2.58
C TRP A 242 6.10 2.60 2.18
N SER A 243 5.79 1.35 2.52
CA SER A 243 6.56 0.19 2.08
C SER A 243 6.55 0.06 0.55
N GLU A 244 5.37 0.18 -0.09
CA GLU A 244 5.27 0.16 -1.55
C GLU A 244 5.96 1.38 -2.20
N ALA A 245 5.85 2.57 -1.59
CA ALA A 245 6.57 3.75 -2.07
C ALA A 245 8.09 3.55 -2.08
N ARG A 246 8.63 2.84 -1.10
CA ARG A 246 10.06 2.48 -1.03
C ARG A 246 10.46 1.45 -2.09
N ILE A 247 9.61 0.45 -2.34
CA ILE A 247 9.87 -0.61 -3.31
C ILE A 247 9.83 -0.05 -4.74
N ALA A 248 8.91 0.87 -5.03
CA ALA A 248 8.67 1.43 -6.35
C ALA A 248 8.54 2.96 -6.33
N PRO A 249 9.62 3.71 -6.06
CA PRO A 249 9.56 5.17 -5.89
C PRO A 249 8.98 5.93 -7.09
N THR A 250 9.29 5.50 -8.31
CA THR A 250 8.76 6.12 -9.52
C THR A 250 7.23 6.00 -9.60
N LEU A 251 6.67 4.82 -9.29
CA LEU A 251 5.22 4.62 -9.26
C LEU A 251 4.57 5.41 -8.13
N ALA A 252 5.24 5.53 -7.00
CA ALA A 252 4.76 6.35 -5.88
C ALA A 252 4.72 7.84 -6.23
N ALA A 253 5.76 8.38 -6.87
CA ALA A 253 5.78 9.76 -7.36
C ALA A 253 4.67 10.01 -8.41
N GLN A 254 4.43 9.05 -9.32
CA GLN A 254 3.29 9.11 -10.25
C GLN A 254 1.93 9.10 -9.53
N SER A 255 1.83 8.44 -8.38
CA SER A 255 0.62 8.47 -7.55
C SER A 255 0.34 9.87 -7.00
N VAL A 256 1.38 10.59 -6.60
CA VAL A 256 1.27 12.00 -6.19
C VAL A 256 0.78 12.88 -7.34
N GLN A 257 1.31 12.68 -8.55
CA GLN A 257 0.90 13.45 -9.73
C GLN A 257 -0.56 13.22 -10.15
N LYS A 258 -1.12 12.04 -9.86
CA LYS A 258 -2.56 11.81 -10.09
C LYS A 258 -3.44 12.68 -9.19
N ILE A 259 -2.97 13.00 -8.00
CA ILE A 259 -3.67 13.86 -7.04
C ILE A 259 -3.40 15.34 -7.33
N ALA A 260 -2.16 15.68 -7.70
CA ALA A 260 -1.72 17.05 -7.98
C ALA A 260 -0.95 17.10 -9.33
N PRO A 261 -1.66 17.16 -10.46
CA PRO A 261 -1.06 17.04 -11.80
C PRO A 261 -0.08 18.16 -12.18
N ASN A 262 -0.19 19.31 -11.53
CA ASN A 262 0.62 20.50 -11.85
C ASN A 262 2.01 20.50 -11.18
N LEU A 263 2.34 19.48 -10.41
CA LEU A 263 3.65 19.38 -9.75
C LEU A 263 4.72 18.92 -10.74
N ASP A 264 5.94 19.44 -10.59
CA ASP A 264 7.09 19.01 -11.38
C ASP A 264 7.47 17.55 -11.04
N PRO A 265 7.43 16.61 -12.01
CA PRO A 265 7.75 15.21 -11.80
C PRO A 265 9.14 14.97 -11.24
N ALA A 266 10.14 15.73 -11.71
CA ALA A 266 11.53 15.56 -11.29
C ALA A 266 11.71 15.97 -9.82
N GLN A 267 11.11 17.10 -9.44
CA GLN A 267 11.06 17.54 -8.05
C GLN A 267 10.35 16.53 -7.15
N GLN A 268 9.21 15.99 -7.60
CA GLN A 268 8.45 15.03 -6.81
C GLN A 268 9.20 13.72 -6.59
N LEU A 269 9.92 13.23 -7.59
CA LEU A 269 10.75 12.03 -7.46
C LEU A 269 11.95 12.28 -6.52
N HIS A 270 12.64 13.41 -6.66
CA HIS A 270 13.70 13.82 -5.76
C HIS A 270 13.20 13.95 -4.32
N MET A 271 12.09 14.67 -4.12
CA MET A 271 11.46 14.82 -2.80
C MET A 271 11.18 13.47 -2.17
N LEU A 272 10.58 12.55 -2.92
CA LEU A 272 10.30 11.21 -2.42
C LEU A 272 11.56 10.46 -2.01
N GLN A 273 12.64 10.52 -2.80
CA GLN A 273 13.90 9.86 -2.46
C GLN A 273 14.45 10.34 -1.12
N VAL A 274 14.46 11.65 -0.88
CA VAL A 274 14.92 12.22 0.39
C VAL A 274 13.99 11.85 1.54
N VAL A 275 12.67 11.92 1.33
CA VAL A 275 11.67 11.56 2.35
C VAL A 275 11.76 10.09 2.74
N LEU A 276 12.04 9.19 1.79
CA LEU A 276 12.19 7.76 2.08
C LEU A 276 13.36 7.45 3.02
N ASP A 277 14.37 8.32 3.11
CA ASP A 277 15.44 8.17 4.11
C ASP A 277 15.01 8.60 5.52
N LEU A 278 13.95 9.43 5.62
CA LEU A 278 13.35 9.82 6.89
C LEU A 278 12.34 8.79 7.41
N ILE A 279 11.71 8.03 6.52
CA ILE A 279 10.78 6.96 6.90
C ILE A 279 11.58 5.75 7.40
N PRO A 280 11.22 5.15 8.56
CA PRO A 280 11.90 3.95 9.04
C PRO A 280 11.97 2.84 7.98
N LYS A 281 13.16 2.25 7.80
CA LYS A 281 13.36 1.19 6.80
C LYS A 281 12.69 -0.12 7.21
N GLU A 282 12.68 -0.39 8.51
CA GLU A 282 12.04 -1.58 9.06
C GLU A 282 10.58 -1.31 9.37
N ASN A 283 9.69 -2.12 8.84
CA ASN A 283 8.25 -2.01 9.08
C ASN A 283 7.86 -2.04 10.56
N LYS A 284 8.64 -2.77 11.37
CA LYS A 284 8.44 -2.82 12.83
C LYS A 284 8.71 -1.50 13.53
N GLN A 285 9.49 -0.62 12.91
CA GLN A 285 9.82 0.70 13.45
C GLN A 285 8.87 1.79 12.93
N PHE A 286 8.08 1.49 11.89
CA PHE A 286 7.11 2.44 11.36
C PHE A 286 6.06 2.81 12.42
N GLY A 287 5.91 4.09 12.67
CA GLY A 287 5.02 4.63 13.69
C GLY A 287 5.61 4.66 15.11
N LEU A 288 6.81 4.08 15.32
CA LEU A 288 7.47 4.10 16.61
C LEU A 288 7.97 5.52 16.95
N PHE A 289 7.54 6.03 18.10
CA PHE A 289 8.04 7.26 18.64
C PHE A 289 9.37 7.02 19.38
N ASN A 290 10.49 7.55 18.84
CA ASN A 290 11.84 7.32 19.38
C ASN A 290 12.07 8.14 20.65
N LEU A 291 12.09 7.48 21.81
CA LEU A 291 12.21 8.13 23.12
C LEU A 291 13.57 8.80 23.33
N ALA A 292 14.65 8.24 22.81
CA ALA A 292 15.98 8.85 22.96
C ALA A 292 16.09 10.17 22.19
N TYR A 293 15.47 10.21 20.99
CA TYR A 293 15.37 11.42 20.19
C TYR A 293 14.44 12.44 20.86
N PHE A 294 13.32 11.95 21.40
CA PHE A 294 12.34 12.75 22.14
C PHE A 294 12.95 13.41 23.38
N ASP A 295 13.60 12.66 24.27
CA ASP A 295 14.17 13.21 25.52
C ASP A 295 15.19 14.31 25.24
N LYS A 296 15.93 14.20 24.15
CA LYS A 296 16.87 15.23 23.70
C LYS A 296 16.13 16.49 23.22
N SER A 297 15.06 16.33 22.42
CA SER A 297 14.28 17.44 21.90
C SER A 297 13.46 18.15 22.99
N VAL A 298 12.82 17.39 23.88
CA VAL A 298 11.92 17.92 24.92
C VAL A 298 12.64 18.74 25.96
N ARG A 299 13.82 18.31 26.42
CA ARG A 299 14.60 19.10 27.40
C ARG A 299 14.91 20.52 26.91
N ARG A 300 15.05 20.65 25.60
CA ARG A 300 15.36 21.93 24.96
C ARG A 300 14.11 22.73 24.65
N LEU A 301 13.09 22.05 24.15
CA LEU A 301 11.79 22.66 23.88
C LEU A 301 11.23 23.29 25.14
N SER A 302 11.32 22.61 26.30
CA SER A 302 10.90 23.16 27.61
C SER A 302 11.71 24.36 28.07
N ALA A 303 12.94 24.53 27.59
CA ALA A 303 13.76 25.71 27.90
C ALA A 303 13.47 26.91 26.98
N VAL A 304 12.90 26.68 25.80
CA VAL A 304 12.62 27.70 24.77
C VAL A 304 11.15 28.10 24.75
N SER A 305 10.25 27.15 24.99
CA SER A 305 8.81 27.33 24.92
C SER A 305 8.23 28.12 26.09
N LYS A 306 7.17 28.85 25.80
CA LYS A 306 6.34 29.55 26.81
C LYS A 306 5.25 28.65 27.41
N ASN A 307 5.08 27.44 26.94
CA ASN A 307 4.02 26.50 27.36
C ASN A 307 4.50 25.64 28.54
N SER A 308 4.54 26.21 29.73
CA SER A 308 4.96 25.51 30.97
C SER A 308 3.88 24.60 31.58
N ASP A 309 2.64 24.71 31.10
CA ASP A 309 1.47 24.07 31.72
C ASP A 309 1.16 22.67 31.20
N VAL A 310 1.86 22.24 30.14
CA VAL A 310 1.70 20.95 29.50
C VAL A 310 2.95 20.09 29.63
N ASP A 311 2.83 18.91 30.21
CA ASP A 311 3.92 17.93 30.18
C ASP A 311 4.07 17.36 28.76
N PRO A 312 5.20 17.59 28.06
CA PRO A 312 5.44 17.08 26.74
C PRO A 312 5.29 15.54 26.62
N ARG A 313 5.58 14.82 27.72
CA ARG A 313 5.46 13.36 27.77
C ARG A 313 4.01 12.86 27.67
N SER A 314 3.04 13.73 27.95
CA SER A 314 1.61 13.42 27.79
C SER A 314 1.10 13.53 26.36
N LEU A 315 1.93 14.02 25.43
CA LEU A 315 1.53 14.31 24.04
C LEU A 315 1.84 13.20 23.05
N TRP A 316 2.21 12.03 23.52
CA TRP A 316 2.42 10.86 22.65
C TRP A 316 2.01 9.57 23.35
N THR A 317 1.74 8.52 22.56
CA THR A 317 1.43 7.19 23.08
C THR A 317 1.89 6.09 22.12
N HIS A 318 2.38 4.99 22.67
CA HIS A 318 2.63 3.76 21.92
C HIS A 318 1.42 2.81 21.90
N GLN A 319 0.28 3.18 22.47
CA GLN A 319 -0.88 2.28 22.59
C GLN A 319 -1.31 1.72 21.23
N ILE A 320 -1.46 2.61 20.23
CA ILE A 320 -1.87 2.22 18.89
C ILE A 320 -0.77 1.42 18.20
N TRP A 321 0.48 1.89 18.26
CA TRP A 321 1.63 1.18 17.71
C TRP A 321 1.77 -0.24 18.28
N ASN A 322 1.64 -0.41 19.61
CA ASN A 322 1.69 -1.71 20.27
C ASN A 322 0.58 -2.65 19.77
N GLN A 323 -0.61 -2.13 19.49
CA GLN A 323 -1.71 -2.92 18.95
C GLN A 323 -1.42 -3.36 17.52
N VAL A 324 -0.91 -2.47 16.66
CA VAL A 324 -0.45 -2.81 15.30
C VAL A 324 0.60 -3.94 15.35
N GLN A 325 1.58 -3.87 16.27
CA GLN A 325 2.63 -4.89 16.38
C GLN A 325 2.11 -6.25 16.85
N LYS A 326 1.13 -6.28 17.75
CA LYS A 326 0.52 -7.55 18.21
C LYS A 326 -0.21 -8.28 17.08
N GLU A 327 -0.88 -7.56 16.22
CA GLU A 327 -1.60 -8.13 15.09
C GLU A 327 -0.63 -8.60 13.97
N ASP A 328 0.54 -7.96 13.83
CA ASP A 328 1.61 -8.35 12.91
C ASP A 328 2.38 -9.61 13.35
N GLY A 329 2.18 -10.10 14.55
CA GLY A 329 2.87 -11.28 15.10
C GLY A 329 2.64 -12.57 14.31
N ARG A 330 1.74 -12.58 13.31
CA ARG A 330 1.66 -13.63 12.29
C ARG A 330 2.80 -13.42 11.30
N LYS A 331 3.82 -14.26 11.37
CA LYS A 331 4.88 -14.30 10.33
C LYS A 331 4.22 -14.56 8.99
N LEU A 332 4.17 -13.53 8.14
CA LEU A 332 3.71 -13.68 6.77
C LEU A 332 4.72 -14.53 5.98
N PRO A 333 4.26 -15.43 5.10
CA PRO A 333 5.15 -16.30 4.34
C PRO A 333 6.03 -15.53 3.35
N LEU A 334 5.55 -14.40 2.84
CA LEU A 334 6.28 -13.52 1.92
C LEU A 334 6.59 -12.18 2.59
N THR A 335 7.78 -11.64 2.30
CA THR A 335 8.11 -10.24 2.63
C THR A 335 7.18 -9.28 1.86
N GLU A 336 7.09 -8.04 2.30
CA GLU A 336 6.25 -7.05 1.61
C GLU A 336 6.73 -6.78 0.18
N ALA A 337 8.05 -6.77 -0.04
CA ALA A 337 8.62 -6.62 -1.39
C ALA A 337 8.23 -7.78 -2.31
N THR A 338 8.41 -9.01 -1.87
CA THR A 338 8.02 -10.20 -2.65
C THR A 338 6.53 -10.20 -2.93
N ARG A 339 5.70 -9.87 -1.94
CA ARG A 339 4.24 -9.77 -2.10
C ARG A 339 3.84 -8.69 -3.10
N PHE A 340 4.50 -7.53 -3.04
CA PHE A 340 4.29 -6.45 -4.00
C PHE A 340 4.56 -6.94 -5.43
N TYR A 341 5.72 -7.56 -5.69
CA TYR A 341 6.06 -8.06 -7.03
C TYR A 341 5.12 -9.17 -7.51
N VAL A 342 4.72 -10.09 -6.63
CA VAL A 342 3.69 -11.11 -6.95
C VAL A 342 2.38 -10.43 -7.37
N THR A 343 1.95 -9.43 -6.63
CA THR A 343 0.71 -8.69 -6.92
C THR A 343 0.79 -7.93 -8.25
N GLU A 344 1.95 -7.34 -8.56
CA GLU A 344 2.17 -6.65 -9.85
C GLU A 344 2.16 -7.61 -11.04
N ILE A 345 2.72 -8.81 -10.88
CA ILE A 345 2.62 -9.86 -11.91
C ILE A 345 1.15 -10.22 -12.15
N VAL A 346 0.38 -10.49 -11.10
CA VAL A 346 -1.04 -10.84 -11.21
C VAL A 346 -1.86 -9.74 -11.91
N LYS A 347 -1.53 -8.45 -11.64
CA LYS A 347 -2.20 -7.29 -12.27
C LYS A 347 -1.73 -7.00 -13.68
N SER A 348 -0.60 -7.57 -14.13
CA SER A 348 -0.04 -7.30 -15.45
C SER A 348 -0.97 -7.77 -16.59
N THR A 349 -0.98 -7.05 -17.70
CA THR A 349 -1.84 -7.35 -18.85
C THR A 349 -1.59 -8.74 -19.41
N TRP A 350 -0.30 -9.12 -19.56
CA TRP A 350 0.05 -10.43 -20.11
C TRP A 350 -0.43 -11.59 -19.21
N PHE A 351 -0.34 -11.44 -17.89
CA PHE A 351 -0.79 -12.47 -16.97
C PHE A 351 -2.33 -12.56 -16.92
N LYS A 352 -3.03 -11.43 -17.00
CA LYS A 352 -4.49 -11.41 -17.15
C LYS A 352 -4.95 -12.10 -18.42
N LEU A 353 -4.29 -11.85 -19.56
CA LEU A 353 -4.59 -12.55 -20.81
C LEU A 353 -4.42 -14.07 -20.68
N LEU A 354 -3.38 -14.51 -19.96
CA LEU A 354 -3.16 -15.92 -19.65
C LEU A 354 -4.32 -16.50 -18.82
N ILE A 355 -4.80 -15.78 -17.82
CA ILE A 355 -5.94 -16.21 -16.98
C ILE A 355 -7.23 -16.29 -17.81
N TYR A 356 -7.50 -15.32 -18.70
CA TYR A 356 -8.64 -15.38 -19.60
C TYR A 356 -8.57 -16.60 -20.51
N LEU A 357 -7.42 -16.83 -21.15
CA LEU A 357 -7.20 -18.00 -21.99
C LEU A 357 -7.49 -19.30 -21.22
N SER A 358 -7.01 -19.38 -19.97
CA SER A 358 -7.23 -20.54 -19.10
C SER A 358 -8.70 -20.77 -18.80
N ALA A 359 -9.40 -19.73 -18.34
CA ALA A 359 -10.82 -19.81 -18.00
C ALA A 359 -11.68 -20.17 -19.23
N PHE A 360 -11.36 -19.60 -20.39
CA PHE A 360 -12.08 -19.84 -21.64
C PHE A 360 -11.86 -21.25 -22.19
N THR A 361 -10.65 -21.79 -22.06
CA THR A 361 -10.37 -23.17 -22.46
C THR A 361 -11.16 -24.16 -21.60
N PHE A 362 -11.21 -23.95 -20.29
CA PHE A 362 -12.02 -24.79 -19.40
C PHE A 362 -13.52 -24.59 -19.62
N ALA A 363 -13.98 -23.39 -19.90
CA ALA A 363 -15.37 -23.13 -20.25
C ALA A 363 -15.76 -23.84 -21.55
N LEU A 364 -14.87 -23.87 -22.56
CA LEU A 364 -15.07 -24.64 -23.78
C LEU A 364 -15.20 -26.14 -23.49
N SER A 365 -14.34 -26.70 -22.65
CA SER A 365 -14.43 -28.10 -22.20
C SER A 365 -15.79 -28.41 -21.55
N GLY A 366 -16.27 -27.53 -20.66
CA GLY A 366 -17.60 -27.66 -20.05
C GLY A 366 -18.74 -27.56 -21.06
N THR A 367 -18.60 -26.68 -22.06
CA THR A 367 -19.58 -26.55 -23.15
C THR A 367 -19.66 -27.84 -23.97
N LEU A 368 -18.51 -28.39 -24.36
CA LEU A 368 -18.44 -29.64 -25.15
C LEU A 368 -19.03 -30.82 -24.37
N GLU A 369 -18.78 -30.91 -23.07
CA GLU A 369 -19.41 -31.94 -22.23
C GLU A 369 -20.94 -31.81 -22.20
N GLY A 370 -21.47 -30.57 -22.09
CA GLY A 370 -22.89 -30.32 -22.17
C GLY A 370 -23.50 -30.66 -23.56
N MET A 371 -22.74 -30.45 -24.65
CA MET A 371 -23.14 -30.85 -26.00
C MET A 371 -23.17 -32.37 -26.14
N ASN A 372 -22.17 -33.09 -25.64
CA ASN A 372 -22.12 -34.56 -25.67
C ASN A 372 -23.29 -35.20 -24.93
N ARG A 373 -23.84 -34.51 -23.92
CA ARG A 373 -25.02 -34.96 -23.16
C ARG A 373 -26.35 -34.48 -23.73
N ASN A 374 -26.33 -33.79 -24.84
CA ASN A 374 -27.51 -33.18 -25.44
C ASN A 374 -28.27 -32.21 -24.53
N TYR A 375 -27.53 -31.51 -23.63
CA TYR A 375 -28.11 -30.46 -22.80
C TYR A 375 -28.51 -29.25 -23.65
N ASP A 376 -29.52 -28.54 -23.20
CA ASP A 376 -29.92 -27.27 -23.79
C ASP A 376 -28.87 -26.17 -23.60
N LEU A 377 -29.11 -25.00 -24.14
CA LEU A 377 -28.16 -23.88 -24.05
C LEU A 377 -27.88 -23.48 -22.62
N TRP A 378 -28.87 -23.53 -21.73
CA TRP A 378 -28.73 -23.21 -20.32
C TRP A 378 -27.84 -24.24 -19.62
N GLY A 379 -28.07 -25.52 -19.80
CA GLY A 379 -27.24 -26.59 -19.25
C GLY A 379 -25.78 -26.50 -19.70
N ARG A 380 -25.53 -26.17 -20.98
CA ARG A 380 -24.16 -25.91 -21.50
C ARG A 380 -23.52 -24.71 -20.82
N LEU A 381 -24.26 -23.61 -20.64
CA LEU A 381 -23.77 -22.41 -19.95
C LEU A 381 -23.39 -22.72 -18.49
N VAL A 382 -24.22 -23.44 -17.76
CA VAL A 382 -23.94 -23.84 -16.37
C VAL A 382 -22.65 -24.67 -16.29
N LEU A 383 -22.47 -25.66 -17.18
CA LEU A 383 -21.26 -26.48 -17.19
C LEU A 383 -20.01 -25.67 -17.57
N ALA A 384 -20.16 -24.74 -18.52
CA ALA A 384 -19.06 -23.83 -18.90
C ALA A 384 -18.63 -22.94 -17.76
N LEU A 385 -19.57 -22.32 -17.04
CA LEU A 385 -19.31 -21.48 -15.87
C LEU A 385 -18.64 -22.27 -14.75
N LEU A 386 -19.14 -23.46 -14.43
CA LEU A 386 -18.53 -24.32 -13.41
C LEU A 386 -17.09 -24.72 -13.77
N SER A 387 -16.87 -25.12 -15.03
CA SER A 387 -15.54 -25.52 -15.48
C SER A 387 -14.55 -24.35 -15.48
N GLY A 388 -14.96 -23.18 -16.00
CA GLY A 388 -14.07 -22.02 -16.17
C GLY A 388 -13.84 -21.21 -14.90
N LEU A 389 -14.84 -21.12 -14.02
CA LEU A 389 -14.81 -20.23 -12.84
C LEU A 389 -14.86 -20.97 -11.50
N GLY A 390 -15.37 -22.20 -11.47
CA GLY A 390 -15.67 -22.95 -10.23
C GLY A 390 -14.42 -23.18 -9.37
N GLY A 391 -13.29 -23.53 -9.96
CA GLY A 391 -12.04 -23.74 -9.23
C GLY A 391 -11.51 -22.47 -8.56
N GLY A 392 -11.52 -21.35 -9.31
CA GLY A 392 -11.18 -20.05 -8.77
C GLY A 392 -12.12 -19.59 -7.66
N THR A 393 -13.42 -19.88 -7.80
CA THR A 393 -14.42 -19.60 -6.77
C THR A 393 -14.14 -20.36 -5.47
N LEU A 394 -13.84 -21.67 -5.55
CA LEU A 394 -13.47 -22.47 -4.38
C LEU A 394 -12.22 -21.94 -3.70
N ARG A 395 -11.20 -21.56 -4.46
CA ARG A 395 -9.99 -20.94 -3.95
C ARG A 395 -10.31 -19.62 -3.24
N ASP A 396 -11.09 -18.73 -3.84
CA ASP A 396 -11.40 -17.42 -3.28
C ASP A 396 -12.22 -17.55 -1.98
N ILE A 397 -13.10 -18.56 -1.87
CA ILE A 397 -13.79 -18.89 -0.61
C ILE A 397 -12.80 -19.31 0.48
N ILE A 398 -11.79 -20.13 0.15
CA ILE A 398 -10.77 -20.58 1.11
C ILE A 398 -9.83 -19.47 1.52
N ILE A 399 -9.38 -18.65 0.56
CA ILE A 399 -8.53 -17.49 0.85
C ILE A 399 -9.28 -16.55 1.78
N GLY A 400 -10.59 -16.42 1.59
CA GLY A 400 -11.44 -15.57 2.44
C GLY A 400 -11.03 -14.10 2.37
N GLY A 401 -11.42 -13.37 3.39
CA GLY A 401 -11.19 -11.95 3.57
C GLY A 401 -12.47 -11.30 4.07
N GLU A 402 -12.37 -10.07 4.56
CA GLU A 402 -13.53 -9.31 5.04
C GLU A 402 -14.58 -9.06 3.94
N ARG A 403 -14.17 -9.18 2.68
CA ARG A 403 -15.07 -9.17 1.50
C ARG A 403 -14.65 -10.31 0.56
N LEU A 404 -15.58 -11.24 0.33
CA LEU A 404 -15.45 -12.25 -0.73
C LEU A 404 -15.46 -11.55 -2.10
N ASP A 405 -14.29 -11.25 -2.62
CA ASP A 405 -14.12 -10.55 -3.91
C ASP A 405 -13.73 -11.59 -4.96
N PHE A 406 -14.74 -12.25 -5.55
CA PHE A 406 -14.49 -13.22 -6.61
C PHE A 406 -13.88 -12.53 -7.82
N PHE A 407 -12.79 -13.07 -8.35
CA PHE A 407 -11.97 -12.49 -9.42
C PHE A 407 -12.75 -12.08 -10.68
N TYR A 408 -13.88 -12.73 -10.94
CA TYR A 408 -14.69 -12.50 -12.13
C TYR A 408 -15.89 -11.55 -11.92
N VAL A 409 -16.26 -11.21 -10.70
CA VAL A 409 -17.47 -10.42 -10.43
C VAL A 409 -17.37 -8.99 -10.93
N ARG A 410 -16.17 -8.41 -10.87
CA ARG A 410 -15.92 -7.04 -11.34
C ARG A 410 -15.37 -6.98 -12.77
N ASP A 411 -15.14 -8.14 -13.39
CA ASP A 411 -14.52 -8.22 -14.71
C ASP A 411 -15.51 -8.80 -15.73
N VAL A 412 -16.09 -7.92 -16.53
CA VAL A 412 -17.09 -8.23 -17.55
C VAL A 412 -16.57 -9.21 -18.62
N VAL A 413 -15.26 -9.29 -18.82
CA VAL A 413 -14.65 -10.15 -19.85
C VAL A 413 -14.91 -11.63 -19.59
N PHE A 414 -14.91 -12.08 -18.32
CA PHE A 414 -15.17 -13.49 -17.99
C PHE A 414 -16.58 -13.93 -18.39
N PRO A 415 -17.68 -13.35 -17.87
CA PRO A 415 -19.02 -13.83 -18.19
C PRO A 415 -19.38 -13.64 -19.66
N THR A 416 -18.96 -12.53 -20.29
CA THR A 416 -19.25 -12.28 -21.70
C THR A 416 -18.46 -13.22 -22.62
N GLY A 417 -17.18 -13.47 -22.32
CA GLY A 417 -16.35 -14.40 -23.08
C GLY A 417 -16.86 -15.85 -22.98
N ILE A 418 -17.26 -16.30 -21.79
CA ILE A 418 -17.84 -17.63 -21.60
C ILE A 418 -19.17 -17.77 -22.36
N LEU A 419 -20.04 -16.77 -22.29
CA LEU A 419 -21.28 -16.76 -23.03
C LEU A 419 -21.04 -16.85 -24.55
N LEU A 420 -20.07 -16.09 -25.06
CA LEU A 420 -19.69 -16.12 -26.47
C LEU A 420 -19.19 -17.51 -26.91
N ILE A 421 -18.38 -18.18 -26.07
CA ILE A 421 -17.89 -19.53 -26.31
C ILE A 421 -19.04 -20.51 -26.38
N VAL A 422 -19.98 -20.46 -25.44
CA VAL A 422 -21.16 -21.35 -25.43
C VAL A 422 -22.00 -21.16 -26.68
N LEU A 423 -22.27 -19.92 -27.09
CA LEU A 423 -23.03 -19.61 -28.27
C LEU A 423 -22.34 -20.09 -29.56
N THR A 424 -21.08 -19.75 -29.74
CA THR A 424 -20.31 -20.10 -30.95
C THR A 424 -20.10 -21.60 -31.05
N ALA A 425 -19.71 -22.29 -29.98
CA ALA A 425 -19.54 -23.75 -30.00
C ALA A 425 -20.87 -24.46 -30.27
N SER A 426 -21.98 -23.97 -29.69
CA SER A 426 -23.32 -24.55 -29.95
C SER A 426 -23.76 -24.36 -31.40
N LEU A 427 -23.52 -23.20 -32.02
CA LEU A 427 -23.83 -22.94 -33.43
C LEU A 427 -22.98 -23.80 -34.36
N ILE A 428 -21.68 -23.95 -34.08
CA ILE A 428 -20.79 -24.82 -34.87
C ILE A 428 -21.24 -26.28 -34.76
N GLY A 429 -21.57 -26.74 -33.55
CA GLY A 429 -22.05 -28.13 -33.36
C GLY A 429 -23.38 -28.44 -34.04
N LEU A 430 -24.26 -27.45 -34.25
CA LEU A 430 -25.47 -27.60 -35.05
C LEU A 430 -25.19 -27.77 -36.55
N ARG A 431 -24.08 -27.19 -37.04
CA ARG A 431 -23.73 -27.17 -38.46
C ARG A 431 -22.86 -28.36 -38.88
N TYR A 432 -22.05 -28.90 -37.97
CA TYR A 432 -21.11 -29.98 -38.26
C TYR A 432 -21.36 -31.16 -37.32
N ARG A 433 -22.11 -32.18 -37.79
CA ARG A 433 -22.47 -33.38 -37.01
C ARG A 433 -21.28 -34.28 -36.65
N ASP A 434 -20.15 -34.16 -37.41
CA ASP A 434 -18.94 -34.99 -37.24
C ASP A 434 -17.79 -34.24 -36.53
N PHE A 435 -18.09 -33.22 -35.75
CA PHE A 435 -17.07 -32.38 -35.05
C PHE A 435 -16.21 -33.15 -34.03
N HIS A 436 -16.60 -34.40 -33.73
CA HIS A 436 -15.99 -35.21 -32.67
C HIS A 436 -14.67 -35.92 -33.03
N HIS A 437 -14.18 -35.88 -34.30
CA HIS A 437 -13.01 -36.67 -34.72
C HIS A 437 -11.84 -35.89 -35.34
N THR A 438 -11.76 -34.59 -35.21
CA THR A 438 -10.76 -33.79 -35.94
C THR A 438 -9.61 -33.29 -35.07
N GLU A 439 -8.50 -32.87 -35.72
CA GLU A 439 -7.32 -32.19 -35.21
C GLU A 439 -7.62 -31.05 -34.18
N THR A 440 -8.86 -30.56 -34.18
CA THR A 440 -9.38 -29.57 -33.21
C THR A 440 -9.27 -30.07 -31.77
N PHE A 441 -9.40 -31.37 -31.53
CA PHE A 441 -9.23 -31.98 -30.21
C PHE A 441 -7.79 -31.89 -29.71
N LYS A 442 -6.80 -31.96 -30.60
CA LYS A 442 -5.37 -31.82 -30.21
C LYS A 442 -5.05 -30.38 -29.82
N THR A 443 -5.59 -29.40 -30.55
CA THR A 443 -5.39 -27.98 -30.23
C THR A 443 -6.00 -27.63 -28.88
N ILE A 444 -7.19 -28.14 -28.56
CA ILE A 444 -7.84 -27.96 -27.24
C ILE A 444 -6.96 -28.55 -26.13
N LYS A 445 -6.34 -29.71 -26.35
CA LYS A 445 -5.44 -30.33 -25.37
C LYS A 445 -4.22 -29.45 -25.06
N TYR A 446 -3.60 -28.79 -26.03
CA TYR A 446 -2.48 -27.90 -25.80
C TYR A 446 -2.89 -26.61 -25.08
N THR A 447 -4.04 -26.02 -25.43
CA THR A 447 -4.54 -24.82 -24.72
C THR A 447 -4.93 -25.14 -23.28
N ASP A 448 -5.45 -26.36 -23.02
CA ASP A 448 -5.76 -26.86 -21.69
C ASP A 448 -4.49 -26.96 -20.80
N VAL A 449 -3.35 -27.41 -21.35
CA VAL A 449 -2.07 -27.46 -20.62
C VAL A 449 -1.60 -26.08 -20.19
N ILE A 450 -1.68 -25.09 -21.10
CA ILE A 450 -1.31 -23.70 -20.78
C ILE A 450 -2.27 -23.12 -19.73
N GLY A 451 -3.56 -23.38 -19.90
CA GLY A 451 -4.61 -22.96 -18.99
C GLY A 451 -4.42 -23.51 -17.58
N PHE A 452 -4.13 -24.78 -17.50
CA PHE A 452 -3.80 -25.47 -16.26
C PHE A 452 -2.61 -24.82 -15.54
N ALA A 453 -1.48 -24.65 -16.23
CA ALA A 453 -0.27 -24.07 -15.65
C ALA A 453 -0.52 -22.64 -15.14
N GLY A 454 -1.30 -21.82 -15.89
CA GLY A 454 -1.66 -20.47 -15.49
C GLY A 454 -2.49 -20.41 -14.23
N LEU A 455 -3.58 -21.20 -14.16
CA LEU A 455 -4.46 -21.20 -12.98
C LEU A 455 -3.81 -21.83 -11.74
N ALA A 456 -2.99 -22.88 -11.91
CA ALA A 456 -2.24 -23.45 -10.80
C ALA A 456 -1.24 -22.44 -10.22
N THR A 457 -0.46 -21.77 -11.07
CA THR A 457 0.49 -20.72 -10.66
C THR A 457 -0.25 -19.57 -9.96
N LEU A 458 -1.36 -19.08 -10.53
CA LEU A 458 -2.19 -18.04 -9.94
C LEU A 458 -2.70 -18.43 -8.56
N GLY A 459 -3.22 -19.66 -8.42
CA GLY A 459 -3.78 -20.13 -7.15
C GLY A 459 -2.77 -20.11 -6.01
N ALA A 460 -1.56 -20.60 -6.27
CA ALA A 460 -0.46 -20.57 -5.30
C ALA A 460 0.00 -19.13 -4.97
N MET A 461 0.12 -18.27 -6.00
CA MET A 461 0.51 -16.86 -5.82
C MET A 461 -0.48 -16.12 -4.93
N LEU A 462 -1.78 -16.27 -5.18
CA LEU A 462 -2.82 -15.58 -4.42
C LEU A 462 -2.88 -16.04 -2.97
N ALA A 463 -2.73 -17.34 -2.69
CA ALA A 463 -2.69 -17.87 -1.32
C ALA A 463 -1.52 -17.27 -0.51
N LEU A 464 -0.31 -17.23 -1.09
CA LEU A 464 0.87 -16.66 -0.44
C LEU A 464 0.77 -15.14 -0.28
N ALA A 465 0.27 -14.44 -1.31
CA ALA A 465 0.06 -12.99 -1.26
C ALA A 465 -1.00 -12.59 -0.20
N ALA A 466 -2.03 -13.42 0.00
CA ALA A 466 -3.01 -13.26 1.07
C ALA A 466 -2.46 -13.55 2.48
N GLY A 467 -1.19 -14.00 2.59
CA GLY A 467 -0.56 -14.29 3.86
C GLY A 467 -0.95 -15.63 4.48
N MET A 468 -1.51 -16.54 3.69
CA MET A 468 -1.83 -17.90 4.15
C MET A 468 -0.54 -18.69 4.44
N ALA A 469 -0.63 -19.68 5.35
CA ALA A 469 0.50 -20.56 5.61
C ALA A 469 0.94 -21.29 4.33
N TRP A 470 2.22 -21.59 4.22
CA TRP A 470 2.86 -22.10 2.99
C TRP A 470 2.15 -23.32 2.35
N PHE A 471 1.58 -24.20 3.17
CA PHE A 471 0.91 -25.43 2.71
C PHE A 471 -0.45 -25.16 1.99
N TRP A 472 -1.00 -23.96 2.12
CA TRP A 472 -2.20 -23.58 1.37
C TRP A 472 -1.91 -23.24 -0.10
N ALA A 473 -0.68 -22.83 -0.42
CA ALA A 473 -0.32 -22.52 -1.81
C ALA A 473 -0.51 -23.71 -2.77
N PRO A 474 0.04 -24.93 -2.49
CA PRO A 474 -0.22 -26.08 -3.34
C PRO A 474 -1.70 -26.51 -3.37
N ILE A 475 -2.42 -26.36 -2.26
CA ILE A 475 -3.87 -26.67 -2.22
C ILE A 475 -4.64 -25.72 -3.11
N CYS A 476 -4.38 -24.41 -3.01
CA CYS A 476 -5.02 -23.40 -3.86
C CYS A 476 -4.62 -23.52 -5.33
N ALA A 477 -3.40 -24.01 -5.63
CA ALA A 477 -2.99 -24.33 -6.99
C ALA A 477 -3.89 -25.43 -7.58
N ALA A 478 -4.02 -26.56 -6.87
CA ALA A 478 -4.83 -27.70 -7.30
C ALA A 478 -6.33 -27.30 -7.45
N LEU A 479 -6.88 -26.59 -6.47
CA LEU A 479 -8.27 -26.13 -6.53
C LEU A 479 -8.53 -25.21 -7.69
N SER A 480 -7.59 -24.29 -8.01
CA SER A 480 -7.77 -23.32 -9.09
C SER A 480 -7.86 -23.97 -10.46
N CYS A 481 -7.09 -25.02 -10.72
CA CYS A 481 -7.04 -25.68 -12.02
C CYS A 481 -8.00 -26.86 -12.13
N ALA A 482 -8.23 -27.65 -11.07
CA ALA A 482 -9.02 -28.88 -11.11
C ALA A 482 -10.41 -28.75 -10.49
N GLY A 483 -10.60 -27.83 -9.54
CA GLY A 483 -11.85 -27.71 -8.79
C GLY A 483 -13.09 -27.46 -9.64
N GLY A 484 -12.96 -26.71 -10.74
CA GLY A 484 -14.06 -26.48 -11.69
C GLY A 484 -14.50 -27.75 -12.41
N GLY A 485 -13.54 -28.58 -12.86
CA GLY A 485 -13.79 -29.88 -13.48
C GLY A 485 -14.47 -30.86 -12.51
N VAL A 486 -13.98 -30.92 -11.28
CA VAL A 486 -14.57 -31.75 -10.21
C VAL A 486 -16.03 -31.34 -9.94
N LEU A 487 -16.31 -30.03 -9.79
CA LEU A 487 -17.68 -29.53 -9.60
C LEU A 487 -18.58 -29.88 -10.77
N ARG A 488 -18.09 -29.76 -12.00
CA ARG A 488 -18.82 -30.14 -13.23
C ARG A 488 -19.14 -31.62 -13.21
N ASP A 489 -18.14 -32.49 -12.99
CA ASP A 489 -18.30 -33.95 -13.06
C ASP A 489 -19.27 -34.45 -11.98
N VAL A 490 -19.18 -33.90 -10.76
CA VAL A 490 -20.15 -34.20 -9.70
C VAL A 490 -21.58 -33.76 -10.07
N LEU A 491 -21.73 -32.58 -10.69
CA LEU A 491 -23.05 -32.10 -11.09
C LEU A 491 -23.72 -33.03 -12.13
N VAL A 492 -22.92 -33.58 -13.05
CA VAL A 492 -23.43 -34.51 -14.08
C VAL A 492 -23.46 -35.97 -13.62
N ASN A 493 -23.28 -36.20 -12.32
CA ASN A 493 -23.28 -37.51 -11.68
C ASN A 493 -22.23 -38.49 -12.28
N GLN A 494 -21.04 -37.96 -12.57
CA GLN A 494 -19.88 -38.75 -13.00
C GLN A 494 -18.81 -38.75 -11.92
N GLU A 495 -18.00 -39.81 -11.87
CA GLU A 495 -16.78 -39.79 -11.10
C GLU A 495 -15.82 -38.81 -11.75
N PRO A 496 -15.25 -37.84 -10.96
CA PRO A 496 -14.30 -36.89 -11.49
C PRO A 496 -13.15 -37.60 -12.22
N HIS A 497 -12.86 -37.15 -13.44
CA HIS A 497 -11.75 -37.70 -14.23
C HIS A 497 -10.41 -37.61 -13.50
N THR A 498 -10.24 -36.63 -12.64
CA THR A 498 -9.08 -36.38 -11.79
C THR A 498 -8.82 -37.50 -10.78
N PHE A 499 -9.82 -38.31 -10.42
CA PHE A 499 -9.66 -39.47 -9.51
C PHE A 499 -9.20 -40.75 -10.22
N LYS A 500 -9.04 -40.74 -11.53
CA LYS A 500 -8.78 -41.97 -12.34
C LYS A 500 -7.38 -42.01 -12.97
N GLY A 501 -6.35 -41.58 -12.26
CA GLY A 501 -4.95 -41.89 -12.60
C GLY A 501 -4.30 -41.02 -13.68
N VAL A 502 -4.86 -39.85 -13.98
CA VAL A 502 -4.15 -38.82 -14.75
C VAL A 502 -3.48 -37.88 -13.76
N ILE A 503 -2.16 -37.74 -13.84
CA ILE A 503 -1.39 -36.81 -13.01
C ILE A 503 -1.84 -35.38 -13.37
N TYR A 504 -2.77 -34.82 -12.62
CA TYR A 504 -3.36 -33.49 -12.87
C TYR A 504 -3.19 -32.61 -11.62
N GLU A 505 -3.81 -32.97 -10.52
CA GLU A 505 -3.75 -32.25 -9.26
C GLU A 505 -2.38 -32.38 -8.63
N GLU A 506 -1.75 -33.53 -8.73
CA GLU A 506 -0.41 -33.77 -8.21
C GLU A 506 0.61 -32.86 -8.89
N ALA A 507 0.48 -32.64 -10.20
CA ALA A 507 1.34 -31.69 -10.91
C ALA A 507 1.12 -30.26 -10.40
N ALA A 508 -0.14 -29.84 -10.16
CA ALA A 508 -0.44 -28.53 -9.59
C ALA A 508 0.09 -28.38 -8.17
N VAL A 509 -0.01 -29.42 -7.33
CA VAL A 509 0.56 -29.44 -5.97
C VAL A 509 2.08 -29.28 -6.03
N VAL A 510 2.77 -30.05 -6.90
CA VAL A 510 4.22 -29.94 -7.09
C VAL A 510 4.61 -28.54 -7.58
N GLY A 511 3.90 -28.00 -8.56
CA GLY A 511 4.10 -26.62 -9.04
C GLY A 511 3.91 -25.59 -7.93
N GLY A 512 2.87 -25.75 -7.11
CA GLY A 512 2.63 -24.89 -5.94
C GLY A 512 3.74 -24.94 -4.90
N LEU A 513 4.34 -26.12 -4.67
CA LEU A 513 5.51 -26.29 -3.78
C LEU A 513 6.77 -25.63 -4.37
N ILE A 514 7.02 -25.80 -5.67
CA ILE A 514 8.14 -25.16 -6.38
C ILE A 514 8.00 -23.63 -6.30
N LEU A 515 6.82 -23.10 -6.58
CA LEU A 515 6.55 -21.67 -6.48
C LEU A 515 6.79 -21.16 -5.05
N THR A 516 6.30 -21.87 -4.06
CA THR A 516 6.47 -21.52 -2.65
C THR A 516 7.95 -21.45 -2.26
N GLY A 517 8.72 -22.49 -2.60
CA GLY A 517 10.17 -22.52 -2.32
C GLY A 517 10.93 -21.40 -3.03
N GLY A 518 10.63 -21.15 -4.30
CA GLY A 518 11.26 -20.08 -5.08
C GLY A 518 10.92 -18.69 -4.57
N LEU A 519 9.66 -18.45 -4.16
CA LEU A 519 9.27 -17.16 -3.56
C LEU A 519 9.88 -16.97 -2.17
N PHE A 520 10.09 -18.04 -1.40
CA PHE A 520 10.82 -17.94 -0.13
C PHE A 520 12.30 -17.60 -0.36
N ILE A 521 12.91 -18.09 -1.42
CA ILE A 521 14.26 -17.66 -1.83
C ILE A 521 14.23 -16.20 -2.27
N ALA A 522 13.22 -15.77 -3.03
CA ALA A 522 13.06 -14.39 -3.46
C ALA A 522 12.94 -13.40 -2.29
N ASN A 523 12.45 -13.84 -1.12
CA ASN A 523 12.40 -13.00 0.09
C ASN A 523 13.77 -12.47 0.54
N TYR A 524 14.88 -13.11 0.15
CA TYR A 524 16.24 -12.63 0.43
C TYR A 524 16.72 -11.54 -0.53
N TYR A 525 16.00 -11.30 -1.65
CA TYR A 525 16.38 -10.37 -2.73
C TYR A 525 15.35 -9.25 -2.88
N GLU A 526 15.01 -8.58 -1.78
CA GLU A 526 13.91 -7.59 -1.71
C GLU A 526 14.05 -6.40 -2.68
N SER A 527 15.27 -6.06 -3.09
CA SER A 527 15.52 -4.91 -3.98
C SER A 527 15.28 -5.20 -5.47
N SER A 528 14.97 -6.46 -5.85
CA SER A 528 14.85 -6.85 -7.25
C SER A 528 13.62 -7.72 -7.52
N PRO A 529 12.83 -7.42 -8.56
CA PRO A 529 11.72 -8.26 -8.99
C PRO A 529 12.18 -9.55 -9.70
N VAL A 530 13.44 -9.63 -10.14
CA VAL A 530 13.96 -10.72 -10.99
C VAL A 530 13.76 -12.10 -10.37
N PRO A 531 14.08 -12.37 -9.09
CA PRO A 531 13.86 -13.69 -8.50
C PRO A 531 12.39 -14.10 -8.51
N VAL A 532 11.47 -13.17 -8.30
CA VAL A 532 10.02 -13.44 -8.34
C VAL A 532 9.59 -13.80 -9.76
N VAL A 533 10.01 -13.01 -10.76
CA VAL A 533 9.67 -13.25 -12.18
C VAL A 533 10.24 -14.59 -12.65
N VAL A 534 11.50 -14.89 -12.31
CA VAL A 534 12.15 -16.16 -12.66
C VAL A 534 11.41 -17.34 -12.01
N THR A 535 11.04 -17.23 -10.75
CA THR A 535 10.29 -18.29 -10.03
C THR A 535 8.95 -18.56 -10.68
N VAL A 536 8.18 -17.50 -10.99
CA VAL A 536 6.86 -17.63 -11.64
C VAL A 536 7.02 -18.24 -13.04
N GLY A 537 7.94 -17.74 -13.85
CA GLY A 537 8.23 -18.25 -15.18
C GLY A 537 8.69 -19.71 -15.19
N PHE A 538 9.60 -20.07 -14.28
CA PHE A 538 10.06 -21.45 -14.11
C PHE A 538 8.92 -22.40 -13.70
N THR A 539 8.12 -22.03 -12.71
CA THR A 539 6.98 -22.83 -12.27
C THR A 539 5.98 -23.06 -13.40
N PHE A 540 5.68 -22.00 -14.16
CA PHE A 540 4.77 -22.08 -15.29
C PHE A 540 5.29 -23.02 -16.39
N THR A 541 6.56 -22.87 -16.80
CA THR A 541 7.18 -23.74 -17.83
C THR A 541 7.33 -25.18 -17.36
N PHE A 542 7.66 -25.39 -16.10
CA PHE A 542 7.72 -26.71 -15.48
C PHE A 542 6.37 -27.43 -15.53
N LEU A 543 5.28 -26.72 -15.20
CA LEU A 543 3.92 -27.27 -15.24
C LEU A 543 3.49 -27.63 -16.68
N ILE A 544 3.91 -26.84 -17.67
CA ILE A 544 3.68 -27.19 -19.09
C ILE A 544 4.45 -28.46 -19.47
N GLY A 545 5.67 -28.59 -19.02
CA GLY A 545 6.53 -29.76 -19.35
C GLY A 545 6.13 -31.07 -18.68
N LEU A 546 5.47 -31.00 -17.53
CA LEU A 546 4.95 -32.19 -16.83
C LEU A 546 3.71 -32.78 -17.50
N ARG A 547 3.01 -32.06 -18.34
CA ARG A 547 1.75 -32.41 -18.97
C ARG A 547 1.84 -32.55 -20.50
#